data_560a97ec6cc728ad2f1c3207298e33a2
#
_entry.id   560a97ec6cc728ad2f1c3207298e33a2
#
_cell.length_a   1.000
_cell.length_b   1.000
_cell.length_c   1.000
_cell.angle_alpha   90.00
_cell.angle_beta   90.00
_cell.angle_gamma   90.00
#
_symmetry.space_group_name_H-M   'P 1'
#
loop_
_entity.id
_entity.type
_entity.pdbx_description
1 polymer ?
#
loop_
_entity_poly.entity_id
_entity_poly.type
_entity_poly.pdbx_seq_one_letter_code
_entity_poly.pdbx_strand_id
1 'polypeptide(L)'
;MENKMFCYQCQETAGGKGCTVQGVCGKTAEVSGLQDVLVYATKGLSAVTTALRKEGKKIAAEVDQMVTFNLFVTITNANFDDKYIEDRIALTLKTKQELLAQLDDASVLPHAAKWYTEDRAQYAIMATAAEVGVLATENEDVRSLRELITYGLKGLAAYSKHANALLDSDPEVDAFMQEALAKTLDDTLSADDLVALTLETGKYGVSGMALLDKANTGAYGNPEITEVQIGVRKNPAILISGHDLRDLEMLLEQTKGTGVDVYTHSEMLPANYYPAFKKYDNLAGNYGNAWWMQKEEFESFNGPILMTTNCIVPPKDSYKDRLWTTGAAGFPGCKHIDGKYGETKDFSAIIEQAKQCPPPTEIETGSIVGGFAHEQVFALADKVVDAVKSGAIKKFVVMGGCDGRMKSRDYYTEFAKALAPDTVILTAGCAKYKYNKLNLGDIGGIPRVLDAGQCNDSYSLALIALKLKEVFGLDDINDLPIIYNIAWYEQKAVIVLLALLYLGVKNIHVGPTLPAFLSPNVTKVLVDNFGIAGIGTVEEDMELFFG
;
A
#
# COMPACT_ATOMS: atom_id res chain seq x y z
N MET A 1 27.80 19.82 7.98
CA MET A 1 27.76 18.81 6.91
C MET A 1 26.52 19.07 6.09
N GLU A 2 26.62 19.17 4.75
CA GLU A 2 25.41 19.26 3.93
C GLU A 2 24.59 17.98 4.15
N ASN A 3 23.34 18.12 4.63
CA ASN A 3 22.40 17.01 4.75
C ASN A 3 22.07 16.51 3.34
N LYS A 4 22.77 15.50 2.89
CA LYS A 4 22.51 14.83 1.61
C LYS A 4 21.55 13.68 1.86
N MET A 5 20.45 13.63 1.13
CA MET A 5 19.57 12.47 1.07
C MET A 5 19.68 11.79 -0.29
N PHE A 6 19.28 10.52 -0.34
CA PHE A 6 18.98 9.85 -1.59
C PHE A 6 17.75 8.95 -1.40
N CYS A 7 16.69 9.20 -2.18
CA CYS A 7 15.47 8.39 -2.10
C CYS A 7 14.82 8.28 -3.48
N TYR A 8 14.59 7.05 -3.94
CA TYR A 8 13.93 6.76 -5.21
C TYR A 8 12.86 5.68 -5.10
N GLN A 9 12.32 5.49 -3.89
CA GLN A 9 11.38 4.39 -3.59
C GLN A 9 9.98 4.56 -4.19
N CYS A 10 9.60 5.76 -4.69
CA CYS A 10 8.28 6.02 -5.26
C CYS A 10 8.36 6.46 -6.73
N GLN A 11 7.22 6.37 -7.43
CA GLN A 11 7.12 6.72 -8.85
C GLN A 11 7.38 8.21 -9.11
N GLU A 12 7.01 9.09 -8.17
CA GLU A 12 7.19 10.54 -8.30
C GLU A 12 8.59 11.04 -7.88
N THR A 13 9.56 10.15 -7.73
CA THR A 13 10.92 10.57 -7.36
C THR A 13 11.49 11.59 -8.33
N ALA A 14 12.29 12.54 -7.83
CA ALA A 14 12.77 13.68 -8.59
C ALA A 14 13.46 13.27 -9.90
N GLY A 15 12.92 13.77 -11.01
CA GLY A 15 13.44 13.51 -12.36
C GLY A 15 13.47 12.04 -12.77
N GLY A 16 12.76 11.14 -12.08
CA GLY A 16 12.83 9.70 -12.30
C GLY A 16 14.21 9.09 -11.96
N LYS A 17 15.00 9.77 -11.11
CA LYS A 17 16.38 9.35 -10.77
C LYS A 17 16.63 9.25 -9.27
N GLY A 18 16.01 10.10 -8.47
CA GLY A 18 16.18 10.15 -7.03
C GLY A 18 16.05 11.56 -6.45
N CYS A 19 15.46 11.64 -5.27
CA CYS A 19 15.41 12.87 -4.47
C CYS A 19 16.72 13.01 -3.69
N THR A 20 17.43 14.14 -3.86
CA THR A 20 18.77 14.36 -3.28
C THR A 20 18.84 15.56 -2.32
N VAL A 21 17.81 16.40 -2.30
CA VAL A 21 17.72 17.60 -1.44
C VAL A 21 16.50 17.52 -0.54
N GLN A 22 15.34 17.27 -1.12
CA GLN A 22 14.06 17.09 -0.46
C GLN A 22 13.21 16.10 -1.27
N GLY A 23 12.43 15.28 -0.60
CA GLY A 23 11.47 14.40 -1.28
C GLY A 23 10.40 15.20 -2.03
N VAL A 24 10.03 14.78 -3.24
CA VAL A 24 8.86 15.32 -3.95
C VAL A 24 7.58 15.16 -3.11
N CYS A 25 7.51 14.13 -2.27
CA CYS A 25 6.44 13.93 -1.29
C CYS A 25 6.42 14.94 -0.13
N GLY A 26 7.45 15.78 0.01
CA GLY A 26 7.63 16.72 1.11
C GLY A 26 8.55 16.25 2.26
N LYS A 27 9.10 15.03 2.16
CA LYS A 27 10.02 14.49 3.16
C LYS A 27 11.33 15.31 3.17
N THR A 28 11.76 15.74 4.36
CA THR A 28 13.03 16.44 4.55
C THR A 28 14.22 15.47 4.43
N ALA A 29 15.42 15.99 4.19
CA ALA A 29 16.64 15.18 4.19
C ALA A 29 16.88 14.52 5.55
N GLU A 30 16.57 15.20 6.65
CA GLU A 30 16.68 14.68 8.01
C GLU A 30 15.77 13.47 8.24
N VAL A 31 14.48 13.61 7.94
CA VAL A 31 13.51 12.51 8.04
C VAL A 31 13.91 11.35 7.13
N SER A 32 14.42 11.64 5.92
CA SER A 32 14.92 10.59 5.01
C SER A 32 16.07 9.81 5.63
N GLY A 33 17.06 10.50 6.21
CA GLY A 33 18.20 9.87 6.87
C GLY A 33 17.77 9.03 8.08
N LEU A 34 16.85 9.54 8.91
CA LEU A 34 16.31 8.80 10.06
C LEU A 34 15.55 7.54 9.60
N GLN A 35 14.79 7.62 8.51
CA GLN A 35 14.13 6.44 7.93
C GLN A 35 15.14 5.40 7.44
N ASP A 36 16.24 5.83 6.82
CA ASP A 36 17.32 4.94 6.39
C ASP A 36 17.99 4.24 7.60
N VAL A 37 18.21 4.97 8.70
CA VAL A 37 18.72 4.40 9.96
C VAL A 37 17.71 3.42 10.57
N LEU A 38 16.42 3.73 10.56
CA LEU A 38 15.39 2.81 11.05
C LEU A 38 15.34 1.52 10.22
N VAL A 39 15.45 1.63 8.90
CA VAL A 39 15.52 0.44 8.02
C VAL A 39 16.79 -0.35 8.32
N TYR A 40 17.94 0.30 8.47
CA TYR A 40 19.20 -0.35 8.82
C TYR A 40 19.14 -1.09 10.16
N ALA A 41 18.60 -0.42 11.20
CA ALA A 41 18.39 -1.04 12.51
C ALA A 41 17.42 -2.23 12.44
N THR A 42 16.37 -2.13 11.60
CA THR A 42 15.38 -3.20 11.40
C THR A 42 15.98 -4.39 10.64
N LYS A 43 16.84 -4.15 9.64
CA LYS A 43 17.64 -5.20 8.98
C LYS A 43 18.56 -5.89 9.98
N GLY A 44 19.19 -5.13 10.88
CA GLY A 44 20.02 -5.67 11.97
C GLY A 44 19.22 -6.52 12.95
N LEU A 45 18.04 -6.06 13.38
CA LEU A 45 17.12 -6.84 14.22
C LEU A 45 16.71 -8.13 13.51
N SER A 46 16.40 -8.05 12.22
CA SER A 46 16.01 -9.19 11.39
C SER A 46 17.13 -10.23 11.25
N ALA A 47 18.39 -9.81 11.18
CA ALA A 47 19.53 -10.72 11.19
C ALA A 47 19.65 -11.48 12.54
N VAL A 48 19.41 -10.79 13.66
CA VAL A 48 19.42 -11.40 15.00
C VAL A 48 18.27 -12.40 15.15
N THR A 49 17.04 -12.02 14.80
CA THR A 49 15.87 -12.91 14.93
C THR A 49 15.96 -14.12 14.00
N THR A 50 16.52 -13.95 12.80
CA THR A 50 16.78 -15.04 11.87
C THR A 50 17.81 -16.02 12.45
N ALA A 51 18.87 -15.52 13.06
CA ALA A 51 19.88 -16.37 13.72
C ALA A 51 19.28 -17.12 14.92
N LEU A 52 18.48 -16.45 15.75
CA LEU A 52 17.78 -17.09 16.88
C LEU A 52 16.85 -18.21 16.42
N ARG A 53 16.09 -17.99 15.33
CA ARG A 53 15.23 -19.05 14.76
C ARG A 53 16.04 -20.25 14.26
N LYS A 54 17.22 -20.02 13.66
CA LYS A 54 18.14 -21.10 13.25
C LYS A 54 18.67 -21.91 14.45
N GLU A 55 18.81 -21.28 15.61
CA GLU A 55 19.12 -21.95 16.89
C GLU A 55 17.89 -22.62 17.54
N GLY A 56 16.71 -22.57 16.90
CA GLY A 56 15.48 -23.14 17.43
C GLY A 56 14.80 -22.30 18.51
N LYS A 57 15.24 -21.05 18.71
CA LYS A 57 14.67 -20.14 19.69
C LYS A 57 13.40 -19.46 19.13
N LYS A 58 12.39 -19.29 19.98
CA LYS A 58 11.15 -18.62 19.61
C LYS A 58 11.32 -17.10 19.67
N ILE A 59 10.73 -16.42 18.71
CA ILE A 59 10.62 -14.96 18.69
C ILE A 59 9.23 -14.57 19.20
N ALA A 60 9.17 -13.56 20.06
CA ALA A 60 7.91 -13.02 20.56
C ALA A 60 7.15 -12.28 19.46
N ALA A 61 5.84 -12.40 19.43
CA ALA A 61 4.99 -11.78 18.40
C ALA A 61 5.17 -10.25 18.33
N GLU A 62 5.44 -9.61 19.45
CA GLU A 62 5.69 -8.16 19.51
C GLU A 62 6.96 -7.76 18.75
N VAL A 63 7.95 -8.64 18.65
CA VAL A 63 9.17 -8.42 17.88
C VAL A 63 8.87 -8.53 16.38
N ASP A 64 8.10 -9.54 15.97
CA ASP A 64 7.64 -9.70 14.58
C ASP A 64 6.80 -8.49 14.15
N GLN A 65 5.86 -8.07 14.98
CA GLN A 65 5.06 -6.86 14.78
C GLN A 65 5.91 -5.59 14.73
N MET A 66 7.00 -5.52 15.51
CA MET A 66 7.93 -4.38 15.47
C MET A 66 8.62 -4.25 14.12
N VAL A 67 9.12 -5.35 13.54
CA VAL A 67 9.74 -5.35 12.21
C VAL A 67 8.73 -4.89 11.15
N THR A 68 7.54 -5.49 11.17
CA THR A 68 6.43 -5.13 10.28
C THR A 68 6.08 -3.65 10.37
N PHE A 69 5.94 -3.14 11.59
CA PHE A 69 5.57 -1.75 11.84
C PHE A 69 6.68 -0.76 11.42
N ASN A 70 7.96 -1.08 11.70
CA ASN A 70 9.08 -0.25 11.30
C ASN A 70 9.18 -0.10 9.78
N LEU A 71 8.98 -1.19 9.04
CA LEU A 71 8.95 -1.14 7.58
C LEU A 71 7.80 -0.27 7.09
N PHE A 72 6.62 -0.42 7.66
CA PHE A 72 5.44 0.35 7.25
C PHE A 72 5.60 1.84 7.53
N VAL A 73 6.16 2.25 8.65
CA VAL A 73 6.44 3.66 8.96
C VAL A 73 7.31 4.33 7.90
N THR A 74 8.17 3.57 7.23
CA THR A 74 9.12 4.08 6.23
C THR A 74 8.62 4.02 4.78
N ILE A 75 7.38 3.58 4.52
CA ILE A 75 6.84 3.65 3.17
C ILE A 75 6.61 5.11 2.74
N THR A 76 6.42 5.32 1.44
CA THR A 76 6.24 6.66 0.90
C THR A 76 5.11 7.40 1.59
N ASN A 77 5.37 8.62 2.03
CA ASN A 77 4.47 9.59 2.66
C ASN A 77 3.53 9.02 3.76
N ALA A 78 4.05 8.10 4.57
CA ALA A 78 3.37 7.59 5.76
C ALA A 78 3.67 8.43 7.00
N ASN A 79 4.95 8.65 7.32
CA ASN A 79 5.35 9.35 8.52
C ASN A 79 6.46 10.37 8.23
N PHE A 80 6.22 11.62 8.63
CA PHE A 80 7.12 12.76 8.46
C PHE A 80 7.66 13.27 9.79
N ASP A 81 7.29 12.63 10.92
CA ASP A 81 7.66 13.06 12.26
C ASP A 81 9.02 12.47 12.65
N ASP A 82 10.03 13.33 12.73
CA ASP A 82 11.40 12.99 13.08
C ASP A 82 11.50 12.36 14.47
N LYS A 83 10.81 12.92 15.46
CA LYS A 83 10.82 12.42 16.85
C LYS A 83 10.20 11.04 16.94
N TYR A 84 9.10 10.82 16.23
CA TYR A 84 8.47 9.51 16.18
C TYR A 84 9.41 8.45 15.60
N ILE A 85 10.15 8.79 14.53
CA ILE A 85 11.11 7.88 13.91
C ILE A 85 12.30 7.62 14.84
N GLU A 86 12.81 8.66 15.55
CA GLU A 86 13.86 8.49 16.56
C GLU A 86 13.43 7.55 17.70
N ASP A 87 12.19 7.67 18.18
CA ASP A 87 11.65 6.77 19.21
C ASP A 87 11.57 5.34 18.70
N ARG A 88 11.21 5.13 17.43
CA ARG A 88 11.22 3.81 16.80
C ARG A 88 12.64 3.24 16.68
N ILE A 89 13.63 4.05 16.31
CA ILE A 89 15.04 3.63 16.25
C ILE A 89 15.50 3.19 17.65
N ALA A 90 15.27 4.02 18.68
CA ALA A 90 15.68 3.72 20.05
C ALA A 90 15.07 2.39 20.54
N LEU A 91 13.77 2.19 20.34
CA LEU A 91 13.07 0.97 20.71
C LEU A 91 13.65 -0.25 19.95
N THR A 92 13.89 -0.11 18.66
CA THR A 92 14.45 -1.18 17.82
C THR A 92 15.85 -1.58 18.27
N LEU A 93 16.72 -0.61 18.54
CA LEU A 93 18.07 -0.86 19.02
C LEU A 93 18.07 -1.56 20.38
N LYS A 94 17.22 -1.13 21.31
CA LYS A 94 17.08 -1.77 22.62
C LYS A 94 16.64 -3.23 22.49
N THR A 95 15.55 -3.49 21.75
CA THR A 95 15.03 -4.85 21.53
C THR A 95 16.08 -5.74 20.84
N LYS A 96 16.77 -5.19 19.84
CA LYS A 96 17.86 -5.90 19.16
C LYS A 96 18.99 -6.29 20.11
N GLN A 97 19.40 -5.40 21.00
CA GLN A 97 20.46 -5.67 21.98
C GLN A 97 20.06 -6.76 22.98
N GLU A 98 18.81 -6.75 23.43
CA GLU A 98 18.26 -7.76 24.34
C GLU A 98 18.20 -9.14 23.68
N LEU A 99 17.88 -9.20 22.39
CA LEU A 99 17.84 -10.45 21.60
C LEU A 99 19.23 -10.92 21.20
N LEU A 100 20.14 -10.01 20.86
CA LEU A 100 21.53 -10.33 20.52
C LEU A 100 22.24 -11.07 21.67
N ALA A 101 21.94 -10.68 22.92
CA ALA A 101 22.48 -11.32 24.11
C ALA A 101 22.00 -12.78 24.31
N GLN A 102 20.98 -13.21 23.59
CA GLN A 102 20.43 -14.58 23.67
C GLN A 102 21.06 -15.54 22.64
N LEU A 103 21.85 -15.04 21.67
CA LEU A 103 22.54 -15.85 20.69
C LEU A 103 23.74 -16.59 21.30
N ASP A 104 23.96 -17.81 20.88
CA ASP A 104 25.10 -18.62 21.29
C ASP A 104 26.40 -18.08 20.65
N ASP A 105 26.34 -17.63 19.40
CA ASP A 105 27.44 -16.97 18.67
C ASP A 105 26.92 -15.83 17.77
N ALA A 106 27.33 -14.62 18.09
CA ALA A 106 27.02 -13.42 17.29
C ALA A 106 28.18 -12.99 16.36
N SER A 107 29.29 -13.73 16.30
CA SER A 107 30.53 -13.32 15.62
C SER A 107 30.32 -13.08 14.11
N VAL A 108 29.50 -13.91 13.46
CA VAL A 108 29.25 -13.89 12.02
C VAL A 108 28.18 -12.89 11.58
N LEU A 109 27.52 -12.24 12.53
CA LEU A 109 26.45 -11.31 12.19
C LEU A 109 26.98 -9.99 11.58
N PRO A 110 26.23 -9.36 10.65
CA PRO A 110 26.61 -8.10 10.02
C PRO A 110 26.68 -6.94 11.04
N HIS A 111 27.36 -5.85 10.66
CA HIS A 111 27.49 -4.66 11.50
C HIS A 111 26.13 -4.12 11.96
N ALA A 112 25.12 -4.10 11.11
CA ALA A 112 23.77 -3.67 11.45
C ALA A 112 23.18 -4.41 12.67
N ALA A 113 23.48 -5.69 12.84
CA ALA A 113 23.05 -6.48 14.00
C ALA A 113 23.75 -6.07 15.30
N LYS A 114 24.98 -5.58 15.20
CA LYS A 114 25.84 -5.25 16.34
C LYS A 114 25.80 -3.77 16.73
N TRP A 115 25.48 -2.87 15.76
CA TRP A 115 25.43 -1.44 16.00
C TRP A 115 24.38 -1.08 17.07
N TYR A 116 24.82 -0.35 18.09
CA TYR A 116 23.98 0.09 19.21
C TYR A 116 24.44 1.44 19.73
N THR A 117 23.50 2.29 20.09
CA THR A 117 23.74 3.54 20.82
C THR A 117 22.48 3.96 21.59
N GLU A 118 22.68 4.59 22.76
CA GLU A 118 21.63 5.26 23.52
C GLU A 118 21.59 6.76 23.22
N ASP A 119 22.64 7.29 22.59
CA ASP A 119 22.75 8.69 22.21
C ASP A 119 22.06 8.95 20.88
N ARG A 120 20.90 9.61 20.91
CA ARG A 120 20.13 9.96 19.71
C ARG A 120 20.89 10.86 18.73
N ALA A 121 21.85 11.67 19.20
CA ALA A 121 22.69 12.47 18.32
C ALA A 121 23.50 11.61 17.33
N GLN A 122 23.75 10.35 17.66
CA GLN A 122 24.43 9.42 16.77
C GLN A 122 23.55 8.97 15.58
N TYR A 123 22.23 9.14 15.62
CA TYR A 123 21.36 8.76 14.50
C TYR A 123 21.64 9.59 13.25
N ALA A 124 21.82 10.91 13.42
CA ALA A 124 22.19 11.80 12.31
C ALA A 124 23.57 11.47 11.73
N ILE A 125 24.53 11.04 12.57
CA ILE A 125 25.84 10.58 12.12
C ILE A 125 25.71 9.26 11.36
N MET A 126 24.94 8.31 11.89
CA MET A 126 24.72 7.01 11.26
C MET A 126 23.99 7.14 9.92
N ALA A 127 23.08 8.09 9.78
CA ALA A 127 22.40 8.40 8.53
C ALA A 127 23.35 8.79 7.37
N THR A 128 24.58 9.20 7.70
CA THR A 128 25.62 9.55 6.72
C THR A 128 26.72 8.49 6.59
N ALA A 129 26.61 7.39 7.32
CA ALA A 129 27.56 6.29 7.25
C ALA A 129 27.49 5.57 5.90
N ALA A 130 28.63 5.06 5.45
CA ALA A 130 28.74 4.43 4.12
C ALA A 130 27.88 3.16 3.96
N GLU A 131 27.58 2.50 5.07
CA GLU A 131 26.78 1.27 5.11
C GLU A 131 25.27 1.51 5.22
N VAL A 132 24.82 2.77 5.31
CA VAL A 132 23.40 3.12 5.51
C VAL A 132 22.81 3.76 4.26
N GLY A 133 21.56 3.42 3.98
CA GLY A 133 20.79 3.97 2.87
C GLY A 133 21.02 3.24 1.54
N VAL A 134 20.34 3.73 0.53
CA VAL A 134 20.28 3.11 -0.80
C VAL A 134 21.67 2.99 -1.45
N LEU A 135 22.48 4.04 -1.33
CA LEU A 135 23.79 4.13 -2.00
C LEU A 135 24.90 3.33 -1.28
N ALA A 136 24.60 2.67 -0.16
CA ALA A 136 25.53 1.76 0.51
C ALA A 136 25.96 0.58 -0.38
N THR A 137 25.13 0.17 -1.32
CA THR A 137 25.46 -0.87 -2.31
C THR A 137 25.97 -0.19 -3.59
N GLU A 138 27.26 -0.33 -3.88
CA GLU A 138 27.90 0.35 -5.04
C GLU A 138 27.49 -0.25 -6.38
N ASN A 139 27.43 -1.59 -6.47
CA ASN A 139 27.01 -2.27 -7.69
C ASN A 139 25.52 -1.97 -7.97
N GLU A 140 25.25 -1.37 -9.11
CA GLU A 140 23.92 -0.88 -9.49
C GLU A 140 22.88 -2.01 -9.60
N ASP A 141 23.25 -3.17 -10.13
CA ASP A 141 22.32 -4.30 -10.29
C ASP A 141 22.00 -4.94 -8.94
N VAL A 142 23.00 -5.14 -8.10
CA VAL A 142 22.83 -5.66 -6.73
C VAL A 142 22.00 -4.67 -5.91
N ARG A 143 22.28 -3.38 -6.01
CA ARG A 143 21.49 -2.32 -5.36
C ARG A 143 20.04 -2.36 -5.82
N SER A 144 19.81 -2.44 -7.13
CA SER A 144 18.46 -2.53 -7.72
C SER A 144 17.67 -3.71 -7.15
N LEU A 145 18.28 -4.89 -7.09
CA LEU A 145 17.63 -6.09 -6.54
C LEU A 145 17.39 -6.00 -5.03
N ARG A 146 18.38 -5.50 -4.26
CA ARG A 146 18.23 -5.30 -2.81
C ARG A 146 17.11 -4.31 -2.48
N GLU A 147 17.01 -3.21 -3.24
CA GLU A 147 15.96 -2.23 -3.05
C GLU A 147 14.60 -2.76 -3.52
N LEU A 148 14.53 -3.50 -4.62
CA LEU A 148 13.30 -4.15 -5.09
C LEU A 148 12.76 -5.12 -4.03
N ILE A 149 13.62 -5.94 -3.41
CA ILE A 149 13.26 -6.82 -2.29
C ILE A 149 12.79 -5.97 -1.09
N THR A 150 13.59 -4.99 -0.67
CA THR A 150 13.27 -4.15 0.50
C THR A 150 11.93 -3.42 0.31
N TYR A 151 11.66 -2.88 -0.88
CA TYR A 151 10.41 -2.18 -1.18
C TYR A 151 9.23 -3.15 -1.29
N GLY A 152 9.44 -4.34 -1.85
CA GLY A 152 8.46 -5.41 -1.80
C GLY A 152 8.10 -5.79 -0.36
N LEU A 153 9.10 -5.95 0.51
CA LEU A 153 8.90 -6.26 1.94
C LEU A 153 8.22 -5.13 2.71
N LYS A 154 8.48 -3.85 2.37
CA LYS A 154 7.72 -2.71 2.93
C LYS A 154 6.24 -2.80 2.55
N GLY A 155 5.92 -3.17 1.32
CA GLY A 155 4.54 -3.39 0.88
C GLY A 155 3.89 -4.57 1.59
N LEU A 156 4.59 -5.69 1.73
CA LEU A 156 4.14 -6.85 2.49
C LEU A 156 3.87 -6.49 3.96
N ALA A 157 4.77 -5.73 4.58
CA ALA A 157 4.65 -5.27 5.95
C ALA A 157 3.39 -4.40 6.16
N ALA A 158 3.01 -3.57 5.17
CA ALA A 158 1.79 -2.79 5.25
C ALA A 158 0.55 -3.70 5.34
N TYR A 159 0.49 -4.76 4.56
CA TYR A 159 -0.62 -5.73 4.59
C TYR A 159 -0.64 -6.56 5.88
N SER A 160 0.52 -7.07 6.31
CA SER A 160 0.66 -7.80 7.58
C SER A 160 0.26 -6.95 8.78
N LYS A 161 0.62 -5.65 8.79
CA LYS A 161 0.23 -4.71 9.86
C LYS A 161 -1.30 -4.59 10.00
N HIS A 162 -2.02 -4.56 8.88
CA HIS A 162 -3.48 -4.46 8.92
C HIS A 162 -4.12 -5.76 9.43
N ALA A 163 -3.57 -6.92 9.07
CA ALA A 163 -3.98 -8.20 9.64
C ALA A 163 -3.70 -8.25 11.15
N ASN A 164 -2.52 -7.81 11.59
CA ASN A 164 -2.15 -7.71 13.00
C ASN A 164 -3.11 -6.81 13.81
N ALA A 165 -3.63 -5.73 13.21
CA ALA A 165 -4.64 -4.87 13.84
C ALA A 165 -5.95 -5.62 14.13
N LEU A 166 -6.24 -6.67 13.38
CA LEU A 166 -7.35 -7.60 13.58
C LEU A 166 -6.96 -8.86 14.37
N LEU A 167 -5.78 -8.86 14.99
CA LEU A 167 -5.21 -9.96 15.77
C LEU A 167 -4.98 -11.26 14.96
N ASP A 168 -4.80 -11.12 13.65
CA ASP A 168 -4.39 -12.22 12.77
C ASP A 168 -2.93 -12.04 12.32
N SER A 169 -2.18 -13.14 12.20
CA SER A 169 -0.79 -13.14 11.79
C SER A 169 -0.42 -14.47 11.13
N ASP A 170 0.62 -14.46 10.34
CA ASP A 170 1.21 -15.65 9.74
C ASP A 170 2.70 -15.72 10.10
N PRO A 171 3.11 -16.65 10.99
CA PRO A 171 4.49 -16.80 11.42
C PRO A 171 5.48 -17.10 10.28
N GLU A 172 5.02 -17.73 9.18
CA GLU A 172 5.87 -18.00 8.02
C GLU A 172 6.14 -16.71 7.24
N VAL A 173 5.13 -15.85 7.08
CA VAL A 173 5.28 -14.52 6.48
C VAL A 173 6.22 -13.66 7.31
N ASP A 174 6.04 -13.65 8.64
CA ASP A 174 6.88 -12.87 9.55
C ASP A 174 8.34 -13.34 9.52
N ALA A 175 8.57 -14.66 9.57
CA ALA A 175 9.91 -15.23 9.51
C ALA A 175 10.59 -14.95 8.16
N PHE A 176 9.88 -15.12 7.05
CA PHE A 176 10.40 -14.84 5.72
C PHE A 176 10.77 -13.35 5.56
N MET A 177 9.91 -12.44 6.00
CA MET A 177 10.16 -11.00 5.91
C MET A 177 11.49 -10.63 6.57
N GLN A 178 11.76 -11.19 7.74
CA GLN A 178 12.99 -10.95 8.49
C GLN A 178 14.20 -11.63 7.84
N GLU A 179 14.06 -12.87 7.38
CA GLU A 179 15.13 -13.55 6.67
C GLU A 179 15.52 -12.83 5.38
N ALA A 180 14.53 -12.41 4.59
CA ALA A 180 14.77 -11.69 3.34
C ALA A 180 15.43 -10.32 3.59
N LEU A 181 15.00 -9.58 4.63
CA LEU A 181 15.67 -8.34 5.05
C LEU A 181 17.13 -8.57 5.45
N ALA A 182 17.41 -9.61 6.25
CA ALA A 182 18.75 -9.96 6.65
C ALA A 182 19.63 -10.31 5.44
N LYS A 183 19.10 -11.05 4.47
CA LYS A 183 19.78 -11.40 3.21
C LYS A 183 20.16 -10.17 2.37
N THR A 184 19.45 -9.05 2.47
CA THR A 184 19.86 -7.82 1.78
C THR A 184 21.14 -7.18 2.33
N LEU A 185 21.66 -7.66 3.46
CA LEU A 185 22.95 -7.27 4.05
C LEU A 185 24.09 -8.23 3.69
N ASP A 186 23.81 -9.32 3.00
CA ASP A 186 24.78 -10.35 2.70
C ASP A 186 25.48 -10.07 1.35
N ASP A 187 26.74 -9.66 1.41
CA ASP A 187 27.55 -9.33 0.23
C ASP A 187 28.05 -10.58 -0.52
N THR A 188 27.81 -11.78 0.01
CA THR A 188 28.17 -13.04 -0.66
C THR A 188 27.11 -13.51 -1.66
N LEU A 189 25.88 -12.97 -1.60
CA LEU A 189 24.81 -13.34 -2.52
C LEU A 189 25.07 -12.78 -3.92
N SER A 190 24.95 -13.65 -4.91
CA SER A 190 25.03 -13.29 -6.33
C SER A 190 23.75 -12.55 -6.79
N ALA A 191 23.81 -11.95 -7.97
CA ALA A 191 22.63 -11.36 -8.61
C ALA A 191 21.53 -12.42 -8.84
N ASP A 192 21.89 -13.65 -9.21
CA ASP A 192 20.93 -14.73 -9.43
C ASP A 192 20.24 -15.15 -8.12
N ASP A 193 20.99 -15.20 -6.98
CA ASP A 193 20.40 -15.45 -5.65
C ASP A 193 19.39 -14.35 -5.28
N LEU A 194 19.71 -13.10 -5.58
CA LEU A 194 18.82 -11.96 -5.32
C LEU A 194 17.60 -11.95 -6.25
N VAL A 195 17.72 -12.37 -7.50
CA VAL A 195 16.57 -12.59 -8.41
C VAL A 195 15.65 -13.66 -7.85
N ALA A 196 16.22 -14.80 -7.41
CA ALA A 196 15.42 -15.85 -6.78
C ALA A 196 14.70 -15.35 -5.52
N LEU A 197 15.39 -14.59 -4.66
CA LEU A 197 14.80 -13.99 -3.46
C LEU A 197 13.71 -12.96 -3.79
N THR A 198 13.86 -12.23 -4.90
CA THR A 198 12.84 -11.30 -5.40
C THR A 198 11.54 -12.03 -5.76
N LEU A 199 11.62 -13.15 -6.48
CA LEU A 199 10.46 -13.97 -6.81
C LEU A 199 9.85 -14.64 -5.57
N GLU A 200 10.69 -15.08 -4.63
CA GLU A 200 10.22 -15.61 -3.35
C GLU A 200 9.49 -14.52 -2.54
N THR A 201 9.97 -13.28 -2.56
CA THR A 201 9.24 -12.13 -1.99
C THR A 201 7.85 -12.00 -2.60
N GLY A 202 7.71 -12.20 -3.91
CA GLY A 202 6.42 -12.24 -4.60
C GLY A 202 5.49 -13.34 -4.08
N LYS A 203 6.03 -14.55 -3.83
CA LYS A 203 5.28 -15.66 -3.22
C LYS A 203 4.66 -15.24 -1.87
N TYR A 204 5.47 -14.67 -0.99
CA TYR A 204 4.99 -14.21 0.31
C TYR A 204 4.12 -12.96 0.21
N GLY A 205 4.23 -12.20 -0.88
CA GLY A 205 3.26 -11.15 -1.24
C GLY A 205 1.85 -11.71 -1.43
N VAL A 206 1.72 -12.85 -2.12
CA VAL A 206 0.43 -13.56 -2.24
C VAL A 206 -0.07 -14.00 -0.86
N SER A 207 0.80 -14.60 -0.04
CA SER A 207 0.44 -15.05 1.33
C SER A 207 -0.01 -13.88 2.22
N GLY A 208 0.70 -12.75 2.17
CA GLY A 208 0.34 -11.57 2.97
C GLY A 208 -0.98 -10.92 2.54
N MET A 209 -1.27 -10.86 1.24
CA MET A 209 -2.56 -10.40 0.74
C MET A 209 -3.69 -11.36 1.12
N ALA A 210 -3.46 -12.68 1.03
CA ALA A 210 -4.40 -13.70 1.47
C ALA A 210 -4.70 -13.60 2.98
N LEU A 211 -3.66 -13.38 3.80
CA LEU A 211 -3.81 -13.15 5.24
C LEU A 211 -4.70 -11.96 5.53
N LEU A 212 -4.48 -10.84 4.86
CA LEU A 212 -5.27 -9.62 5.07
C LEU A 212 -6.71 -9.79 4.57
N ASP A 213 -6.92 -10.44 3.41
CA ASP A 213 -8.26 -10.77 2.91
C ASP A 213 -9.03 -11.62 3.92
N LYS A 214 -8.40 -12.68 4.44
CA LYS A 214 -8.98 -13.53 5.49
C LYS A 214 -9.32 -12.73 6.75
N ALA A 215 -8.41 -11.86 7.22
CA ALA A 215 -8.64 -11.05 8.41
C ALA A 215 -9.79 -10.06 8.23
N ASN A 216 -9.82 -9.33 7.10
CA ASN A 216 -10.86 -8.36 6.80
C ASN A 216 -12.23 -9.03 6.61
N THR A 217 -12.31 -10.09 5.81
CA THR A 217 -13.56 -10.78 5.54
C THR A 217 -14.08 -11.57 6.75
N GLY A 218 -13.17 -12.10 7.56
CA GLY A 218 -13.51 -12.74 8.83
C GLY A 218 -14.10 -11.78 9.86
N ALA A 219 -13.59 -10.55 9.90
CA ALA A 219 -14.08 -9.51 10.82
C ALA A 219 -15.34 -8.79 10.31
N TYR A 220 -15.42 -8.52 9.01
CA TYR A 220 -16.41 -7.57 8.45
C TYR A 220 -17.34 -8.18 7.41
N GLY A 221 -17.16 -9.45 7.06
CA GLY A 221 -17.90 -10.13 6.00
C GLY A 221 -17.29 -9.90 4.62
N ASN A 222 -17.74 -10.67 3.64
CA ASN A 222 -17.29 -10.48 2.25
C ASN A 222 -17.86 -9.19 1.68
N PRO A 223 -17.06 -8.38 0.98
CA PRO A 223 -17.57 -7.21 0.27
C PRO A 223 -18.71 -7.58 -0.68
N GLU A 224 -19.70 -6.74 -0.75
CA GLU A 224 -20.89 -6.93 -1.61
C GLU A 224 -21.14 -5.68 -2.44
N ILE A 225 -21.80 -5.83 -3.57
CA ILE A 225 -22.16 -4.73 -4.47
C ILE A 225 -22.89 -3.66 -3.67
N THR A 226 -22.31 -2.46 -3.66
CA THR A 226 -22.78 -1.35 -2.84
C THR A 226 -22.78 -0.06 -3.61
N GLU A 227 -23.88 0.66 -3.55
CA GLU A 227 -23.99 2.05 -3.99
C GLU A 227 -23.57 2.97 -2.84
N VAL A 228 -22.49 3.73 -3.05
CA VAL A 228 -21.90 4.63 -2.04
C VAL A 228 -22.21 6.07 -2.42
N GLN A 229 -22.85 6.80 -1.52
CA GLN A 229 -23.14 8.23 -1.70
C GLN A 229 -21.86 9.06 -1.68
N ILE A 230 -21.75 10.05 -2.58
CA ILE A 230 -20.61 10.97 -2.67
C ILE A 230 -21.01 12.43 -2.39
N GLY A 231 -22.28 12.69 -2.11
CA GLY A 231 -22.78 13.97 -1.58
C GLY A 231 -22.59 14.07 -0.06
N VAL A 232 -23.04 15.18 0.53
CA VAL A 232 -22.89 15.44 1.95
C VAL A 232 -24.21 15.52 2.69
N ARG A 233 -24.18 15.22 3.99
CA ARG A 233 -25.28 15.42 4.95
C ARG A 233 -25.09 16.74 5.69
N LYS A 234 -26.01 17.06 6.58
CA LYS A 234 -26.05 18.33 7.32
C LYS A 234 -25.35 18.31 8.69
N ASN A 235 -24.90 17.14 9.13
CA ASN A 235 -24.23 16.98 10.41
C ASN A 235 -22.74 17.37 10.33
N PRO A 236 -22.15 17.84 11.45
CA PRO A 236 -20.70 17.85 11.59
C PRO A 236 -20.13 16.46 11.33
N ALA A 237 -18.90 16.39 10.85
CA ALA A 237 -18.38 15.11 10.44
C ALA A 237 -16.87 14.97 10.65
N ILE A 238 -16.40 13.71 10.67
CA ILE A 238 -14.99 13.32 10.63
C ILE A 238 -14.73 12.63 9.28
N LEU A 239 -13.65 13.02 8.62
CA LEU A 239 -13.14 12.37 7.43
C LEU A 239 -12.05 11.37 7.82
N ILE A 240 -12.22 10.10 7.46
CA ILE A 240 -11.20 9.07 7.71
C ILE A 240 -10.56 8.64 6.40
N SER A 241 -9.24 8.69 6.34
CA SER A 241 -8.44 8.36 5.16
C SER A 241 -7.34 7.34 5.51
N GLY A 242 -6.84 6.66 4.50
CA GLY A 242 -5.89 5.56 4.65
C GLY A 242 -6.57 4.21 4.46
N HIS A 243 -6.09 3.16 5.18
CA HIS A 243 -6.45 1.78 4.86
C HIS A 243 -6.99 0.97 6.04
N ASP A 244 -6.83 1.43 7.28
CA ASP A 244 -7.08 0.61 8.48
C ASP A 244 -8.57 0.51 8.81
N LEU A 245 -9.18 -0.64 8.53
CA LEU A 245 -10.60 -0.89 8.79
C LEU A 245 -10.92 -1.00 10.29
N ARG A 246 -9.95 -1.43 11.11
CA ARG A 246 -10.15 -1.49 12.56
C ARG A 246 -10.27 -0.10 13.17
N ASP A 247 -9.48 0.86 12.68
CA ASP A 247 -9.59 2.26 13.10
C ASP A 247 -10.96 2.85 12.72
N LEU A 248 -11.46 2.53 11.52
CA LEU A 248 -12.80 2.95 11.10
C LEU A 248 -13.89 2.35 12.01
N GLU A 249 -13.81 1.05 12.32
CA GLU A 249 -14.76 0.38 13.22
C GLU A 249 -14.82 1.08 14.57
N MET A 250 -13.67 1.30 15.21
CA MET A 250 -13.60 1.97 16.50
C MET A 250 -14.12 3.41 16.46
N LEU A 251 -13.85 4.15 15.36
CA LEU A 251 -14.36 5.49 15.17
C LEU A 251 -15.89 5.49 15.02
N LEU A 252 -16.45 4.59 14.21
CA LEU A 252 -17.89 4.48 13.99
C LEU A 252 -18.64 4.13 15.28
N GLU A 253 -18.11 3.21 16.09
CA GLU A 253 -18.72 2.88 17.39
C GLU A 253 -18.71 4.08 18.35
N GLN A 254 -17.63 4.84 18.41
CA GLN A 254 -17.50 5.98 19.32
C GLN A 254 -18.27 7.25 18.84
N THR A 255 -18.52 7.37 17.54
CA THR A 255 -19.33 8.49 16.98
C THR A 255 -20.81 8.18 16.97
N LYS A 256 -21.23 6.93 17.18
CA LYS A 256 -22.62 6.49 17.18
C LYS A 256 -23.44 7.27 18.21
N GLY A 257 -24.54 7.89 17.75
CA GLY A 257 -25.45 8.67 18.61
C GLY A 257 -24.90 10.04 19.07
N THR A 258 -23.73 10.47 18.61
CA THR A 258 -23.13 11.75 19.00
C THR A 258 -23.59 12.92 18.14
N GLY A 259 -24.28 12.69 17.03
CA GLY A 259 -24.61 13.68 16.01
C GLY A 259 -23.46 14.02 15.06
N VAL A 260 -22.36 13.26 15.10
CA VAL A 260 -21.22 13.38 14.20
C VAL A 260 -21.26 12.28 13.16
N ASP A 261 -21.25 12.62 11.88
CA ASP A 261 -21.15 11.67 10.78
C ASP A 261 -19.68 11.34 10.47
N VAL A 262 -19.45 10.20 9.82
CA VAL A 262 -18.14 9.77 9.33
C VAL A 262 -18.21 9.59 7.82
N TYR A 263 -17.23 10.14 7.13
CA TYR A 263 -17.03 9.94 5.69
C TYR A 263 -15.70 9.21 5.45
N THR A 264 -15.72 8.30 4.50
CA THR A 264 -14.49 7.69 3.98
C THR A 264 -13.85 8.60 2.93
N HIS A 265 -12.53 8.45 2.74
CA HIS A 265 -11.74 9.16 1.73
C HIS A 265 -10.70 8.23 1.14
N SER A 266 -10.44 8.38 -0.17
CA SER A 266 -9.36 7.66 -0.86
C SER A 266 -9.46 6.14 -0.69
N GLU A 267 -8.43 5.48 -0.15
CA GLU A 267 -8.40 4.02 0.07
C GLU A 267 -9.36 3.52 1.17
N MET A 268 -10.01 4.41 1.91
CA MET A 268 -11.04 4.01 2.86
C MET A 268 -12.42 3.81 2.19
N LEU A 269 -12.64 4.29 0.97
CA LEU A 269 -13.89 4.09 0.21
C LEU A 269 -14.39 2.64 0.25
N PRO A 270 -13.57 1.61 0.02
CA PRO A 270 -14.02 0.22 0.00
C PRO A 270 -14.58 -0.29 1.32
N ALA A 271 -14.34 0.37 2.45
CA ALA A 271 -14.96 0.01 3.72
C ALA A 271 -16.50 0.01 3.63
N ASN A 272 -17.08 0.88 2.80
CA ASN A 272 -18.53 0.94 2.56
C ASN A 272 -19.09 -0.36 1.95
N TYR A 273 -18.24 -1.22 1.35
CA TYR A 273 -18.66 -2.46 0.70
C TYR A 273 -18.84 -3.63 1.68
N TYR A 274 -18.26 -3.54 2.88
CA TYR A 274 -18.32 -4.60 3.88
C TYR A 274 -19.65 -4.61 4.64
N PRO A 275 -20.33 -5.78 4.76
CA PRO A 275 -21.63 -5.87 5.44
C PRO A 275 -21.62 -5.32 6.86
N ALA A 276 -20.53 -5.56 7.63
CA ALA A 276 -20.45 -5.16 9.03
C ALA A 276 -20.51 -3.65 9.25
N PHE A 277 -20.12 -2.84 8.26
CA PHE A 277 -20.17 -1.38 8.37
C PHE A 277 -21.54 -0.79 8.00
N LYS A 278 -22.38 -1.53 7.27
CA LYS A 278 -23.71 -1.06 6.85
C LYS A 278 -24.71 -0.86 8.00
N LYS A 279 -24.41 -1.40 9.19
CA LYS A 279 -25.21 -1.17 10.40
C LYS A 279 -25.06 0.21 11.03
N TYR A 280 -24.07 1.00 10.56
CA TYR A 280 -23.75 2.31 11.13
C TYR A 280 -24.44 3.43 10.34
N ASP A 281 -25.52 3.97 10.88
CA ASP A 281 -26.27 5.08 10.26
C ASP A 281 -25.41 6.36 10.15
N ASN A 282 -24.38 6.50 10.98
CA ASN A 282 -23.43 7.60 10.97
C ASN A 282 -22.30 7.44 9.95
N LEU A 283 -22.20 6.32 9.24
CA LEU A 283 -21.37 6.21 8.04
C LEU A 283 -22.09 6.83 6.86
N ALA A 284 -21.66 8.02 6.44
CA ALA A 284 -22.41 8.84 5.50
C ALA A 284 -22.14 8.52 4.02
N GLY A 285 -20.97 7.97 3.71
CA GLY A 285 -20.51 7.70 2.35
C GLY A 285 -19.05 8.07 2.16
N ASN A 286 -18.68 8.43 0.95
CA ASN A 286 -17.32 8.84 0.60
C ASN A 286 -17.26 10.33 0.23
N TYR A 287 -16.21 11.01 0.64
CA TYR A 287 -15.94 12.39 0.30
C TYR A 287 -14.62 12.52 -0.45
N GLY A 288 -14.66 13.12 -1.63
CA GLY A 288 -13.47 13.37 -2.44
C GLY A 288 -12.96 12.17 -3.22
N ASN A 289 -11.70 12.24 -3.58
CA ASN A 289 -11.04 11.38 -4.58
C ASN A 289 -9.79 10.68 -4.02
N ALA A 290 -8.78 10.51 -4.89
CA ALA A 290 -7.52 9.92 -4.51
C ALA A 290 -6.69 10.84 -3.60
N TRP A 291 -5.77 10.24 -2.85
CA TRP A 291 -4.95 10.86 -1.82
C TRP A 291 -4.28 12.19 -2.20
N TRP A 292 -3.90 12.40 -3.45
CA TRP A 292 -3.17 13.59 -3.88
C TRP A 292 -4.01 14.88 -3.92
N MET A 293 -5.34 14.76 -3.88
CA MET A 293 -6.27 15.90 -3.86
C MET A 293 -6.56 16.44 -2.45
N GLN A 294 -5.89 15.93 -1.43
CA GLN A 294 -6.12 16.27 -0.01
C GLN A 294 -6.15 17.77 0.28
N LYS A 295 -5.30 18.57 -0.38
CA LYS A 295 -5.19 20.00 -0.06
C LYS A 295 -6.49 20.77 -0.25
N GLU A 296 -7.23 20.45 -1.28
CA GLU A 296 -8.50 21.06 -1.61
C GLU A 296 -9.66 20.40 -0.86
N GLU A 297 -9.65 19.08 -0.83
CA GLU A 297 -10.72 18.27 -0.24
C GLU A 297 -10.74 18.36 1.29
N PHE A 298 -9.59 18.34 1.96
CA PHE A 298 -9.52 18.48 3.42
C PHE A 298 -9.86 19.90 3.89
N GLU A 299 -9.55 20.90 3.08
CA GLU A 299 -9.94 22.28 3.36
C GLU A 299 -11.47 22.45 3.29
N SER A 300 -12.11 21.96 2.23
CA SER A 300 -13.56 22.04 2.01
C SER A 300 -14.37 21.11 2.91
N PHE A 301 -13.75 20.09 3.51
CA PHE A 301 -14.43 19.17 4.43
C PHE A 301 -14.88 19.85 5.72
N ASN A 302 -14.20 20.91 6.16
CA ASN A 302 -14.47 21.73 7.35
C ASN A 302 -14.27 21.01 8.70
N GLY A 303 -14.51 19.72 8.79
CA GLY A 303 -14.35 18.89 10.00
C GLY A 303 -12.93 18.34 10.19
N PRO A 304 -12.68 17.61 11.29
CA PRO A 304 -11.43 16.92 11.51
C PRO A 304 -11.19 15.79 10.49
N ILE A 305 -9.91 15.55 10.22
CA ILE A 305 -9.44 14.47 9.34
C ILE A 305 -8.61 13.50 10.17
N LEU A 306 -8.88 12.20 10.05
CA LEU A 306 -8.10 11.12 10.65
C LEU A 306 -7.34 10.36 9.58
N MET A 307 -6.00 10.50 9.56
CA MET A 307 -5.11 9.71 8.72
C MET A 307 -4.68 8.45 9.47
N THR A 308 -5.06 7.29 8.96
CA THR A 308 -4.75 5.99 9.58
C THR A 308 -3.45 5.38 9.07
N THR A 309 -3.06 5.74 7.85
CA THR A 309 -1.87 5.22 7.17
C THR A 309 -1.30 6.27 6.21
N ASN A 310 -0.45 5.85 5.26
CA ASN A 310 -0.11 6.67 4.10
C ASN A 310 -1.40 6.88 3.25
N CYS A 311 -1.50 7.78 2.37
CA CYS A 311 -0.57 8.75 1.84
C CYS A 311 -0.87 10.14 2.39
N ILE A 312 0.01 10.70 3.20
CA ILE A 312 -0.14 12.06 3.71
C ILE A 312 0.45 13.03 2.68
N VAL A 313 -0.30 14.07 2.35
CA VAL A 313 0.22 15.26 1.66
C VAL A 313 0.47 16.32 2.73
N PRO A 314 1.65 16.97 2.74
CA PRO A 314 1.92 18.04 3.71
C PRO A 314 0.76 19.03 3.78
N PRO A 315 0.13 19.20 4.96
CA PRO A 315 -1.11 19.95 5.11
C PRO A 315 -0.89 21.44 4.91
N LYS A 316 -1.97 22.13 4.44
CA LYS A 316 -2.06 23.59 4.51
C LYS A 316 -2.30 24.03 5.97
N ASP A 317 -1.82 25.21 6.32
CA ASP A 317 -2.06 25.80 7.65
C ASP A 317 -3.57 25.97 7.97
N SER A 318 -4.40 26.13 6.93
CA SER A 318 -5.86 26.30 7.05
C SER A 318 -6.60 25.10 7.66
N TYR A 319 -6.01 23.90 7.65
CA TYR A 319 -6.62 22.68 8.23
C TYR A 319 -5.67 21.82 9.06
N LYS A 320 -4.41 22.22 9.21
CA LYS A 320 -3.41 21.42 9.94
C LYS A 320 -3.80 21.12 11.39
N ASP A 321 -4.47 22.05 12.06
CA ASP A 321 -4.98 21.91 13.43
C ASP A 321 -6.15 20.91 13.55
N ARG A 322 -6.78 20.56 12.42
CA ARG A 322 -7.84 19.56 12.29
C ARG A 322 -7.34 18.20 11.76
N LEU A 323 -6.06 18.12 11.38
CA LEU A 323 -5.45 16.88 10.89
C LEU A 323 -4.92 16.06 12.07
N TRP A 324 -5.46 14.87 12.20
CA TRP A 324 -5.06 13.87 13.20
C TRP A 324 -4.44 12.68 12.49
N THR A 325 -3.51 12.02 13.17
CA THR A 325 -2.86 10.80 12.70
C THR A 325 -3.03 9.70 13.73
N THR A 326 -2.92 8.43 13.29
CA THR A 326 -2.87 7.28 14.18
C THR A 326 -2.02 6.17 13.56
N GLY A 327 -1.57 5.21 14.36
CA GLY A 327 -0.78 4.07 13.91
C GLY A 327 0.54 4.50 13.27
N ALA A 328 0.81 4.02 12.04
CA ALA A 328 2.05 4.33 11.32
C ALA A 328 2.08 5.73 10.69
N ALA A 329 0.94 6.41 10.61
CA ALA A 329 0.84 7.74 10.05
C ALA A 329 1.36 8.79 11.04
N GLY A 330 2.08 9.80 10.56
CA GLY A 330 2.58 10.88 11.40
C GLY A 330 2.98 12.11 10.61
N PHE A 331 2.71 13.29 11.18
CA PHE A 331 3.15 14.56 10.61
C PHE A 331 3.48 15.56 11.71
N PRO A 332 4.61 16.32 11.61
CA PRO A 332 5.03 17.26 12.65
C PRO A 332 3.96 18.31 12.96
N GLY A 333 3.64 18.45 14.25
CA GLY A 333 2.67 19.42 14.74
C GLY A 333 1.21 18.98 14.57
N CYS A 334 0.92 17.81 14.02
CA CYS A 334 -0.41 17.21 14.05
C CYS A 334 -0.58 16.34 15.31
N LYS A 335 -1.83 16.25 15.79
CA LYS A 335 -2.16 15.40 16.94
C LYS A 335 -2.12 13.93 16.52
N HIS A 336 -1.55 13.08 17.36
CA HIS A 336 -1.49 11.64 17.14
C HIS A 336 -2.33 10.89 18.17
N ILE A 337 -3.07 9.88 17.71
CA ILE A 337 -3.86 8.99 18.58
C ILE A 337 -3.14 7.66 18.65
N ASP A 338 -2.58 7.36 19.82
CA ASP A 338 -1.89 6.13 20.11
C ASP A 338 -2.85 4.96 20.37
N GLY A 339 -2.33 3.74 20.28
CA GLY A 339 -3.04 2.51 20.64
C GLY A 339 -2.22 1.28 20.28
N LYS A 340 -2.46 0.19 21.00
CA LYS A 340 -1.82 -1.11 20.77
C LYS A 340 -2.82 -2.08 20.11
N TYR A 341 -2.29 -3.12 19.51
CA TYR A 341 -3.13 -4.21 19.00
C TYR A 341 -3.96 -4.82 20.15
N GLY A 342 -5.24 -5.07 19.88
CA GLY A 342 -6.18 -5.59 20.87
C GLY A 342 -6.79 -4.55 21.82
N GLU A 343 -6.27 -3.33 21.83
CA GLU A 343 -6.83 -2.22 22.63
C GLU A 343 -7.79 -1.38 21.78
N THR A 344 -8.70 -0.68 22.46
CA THR A 344 -9.56 0.33 21.83
C THR A 344 -8.88 1.69 21.93
N LYS A 345 -8.64 2.33 20.79
CA LYS A 345 -8.12 3.70 20.74
C LYS A 345 -9.18 4.68 21.22
N ASP A 346 -8.76 5.75 21.86
CA ASP A 346 -9.66 6.83 22.32
C ASP A 346 -9.77 7.93 21.25
N PHE A 347 -10.92 7.99 20.60
CA PHE A 347 -11.25 9.03 19.62
C PHE A 347 -12.08 10.18 20.21
N SER A 348 -12.25 10.27 21.52
CA SER A 348 -13.07 11.31 22.15
C SER A 348 -12.66 12.74 21.76
N ALA A 349 -11.35 13.02 21.72
CA ALA A 349 -10.85 14.36 21.43
C ALA A 349 -11.14 14.82 19.98
N ILE A 350 -11.01 13.93 18.98
CA ILE A 350 -11.34 14.27 17.59
C ILE A 350 -12.86 14.41 17.41
N ILE A 351 -13.66 13.63 18.13
CA ILE A 351 -15.12 13.72 18.13
C ILE A 351 -15.57 15.07 18.71
N GLU A 352 -15.00 15.48 19.84
CA GLU A 352 -15.31 16.80 20.44
C GLU A 352 -14.90 17.95 19.52
N GLN A 353 -13.79 17.86 18.82
CA GLN A 353 -13.42 18.84 17.80
C GLN A 353 -14.44 18.87 16.65
N ALA A 354 -14.91 17.71 16.17
CA ALA A 354 -15.89 17.64 15.09
C ALA A 354 -17.19 18.35 15.45
N LYS A 355 -17.68 18.21 16.67
CA LYS A 355 -18.91 18.89 17.16
C LYS A 355 -18.83 20.41 17.09
N GLN A 356 -17.63 20.99 17.04
CA GLN A 356 -17.41 22.43 16.95
C GLN A 356 -17.22 22.90 15.49
N CYS A 357 -17.18 22.00 14.55
CA CYS A 357 -16.94 22.30 13.14
C CYS A 357 -18.27 22.42 12.35
N PRO A 358 -18.30 23.23 11.27
CA PRO A 358 -19.40 23.19 10.32
C PRO A 358 -19.49 21.83 9.60
N PRO A 359 -20.66 21.51 9.02
CA PRO A 359 -20.76 20.37 8.11
C PRO A 359 -19.81 20.50 6.92
N PRO A 360 -19.50 19.36 6.24
CA PRO A 360 -18.72 19.40 5.01
C PRO A 360 -19.38 20.25 3.92
N THR A 361 -18.56 20.95 3.14
CA THR A 361 -19.03 21.62 1.92
C THR A 361 -19.22 20.56 0.82
N GLU A 362 -20.36 20.56 0.16
CA GLU A 362 -20.62 19.65 -0.96
C GLU A 362 -19.73 19.99 -2.15
N ILE A 363 -18.96 18.99 -2.61
CA ILE A 363 -18.07 19.10 -3.77
C ILE A 363 -18.55 18.23 -4.93
N GLU A 364 -19.34 17.21 -4.65
CA GLU A 364 -19.88 16.26 -5.59
C GLU A 364 -21.28 15.81 -5.14
N THR A 365 -22.06 15.27 -6.07
CA THR A 365 -23.38 14.67 -5.80
C THR A 365 -23.53 13.35 -6.52
N GLY A 366 -24.47 12.52 -6.07
CA GLY A 366 -24.75 11.22 -6.65
C GLY A 366 -24.08 10.09 -5.90
N SER A 367 -23.77 9.02 -6.61
CA SER A 367 -23.24 7.79 -6.04
C SER A 367 -22.26 7.10 -6.97
N ILE A 368 -21.45 6.22 -6.41
CA ILE A 368 -20.57 5.30 -7.13
C ILE A 368 -20.82 3.86 -6.66
N VAL A 369 -20.57 2.88 -7.53
CA VAL A 369 -20.82 1.47 -7.24
C VAL A 369 -19.48 0.74 -7.15
N GLY A 370 -19.33 -0.10 -6.12
CA GLY A 370 -18.19 -0.99 -5.92
C GLY A 370 -18.58 -2.23 -5.14
N GLY A 371 -17.59 -3.00 -4.68
CA GLY A 371 -17.81 -4.22 -3.90
C GLY A 371 -17.72 -5.51 -4.73
N PHE A 372 -17.01 -5.46 -5.84
CA PHE A 372 -16.78 -6.60 -6.73
C PHE A 372 -15.51 -7.39 -6.36
N ALA A 373 -15.37 -7.76 -5.07
CA ALA A 373 -14.34 -8.68 -4.63
C ALA A 373 -14.63 -10.12 -5.13
N HIS A 374 -13.68 -11.04 -4.95
CA HIS A 374 -13.75 -12.35 -5.58
C HIS A 374 -15.02 -13.14 -5.24
N GLU A 375 -15.46 -13.21 -3.98
CA GLU A 375 -16.69 -13.92 -3.60
C GLU A 375 -17.93 -13.36 -4.30
N GLN A 376 -18.04 -12.04 -4.41
CA GLN A 376 -19.14 -11.39 -5.12
C GLN A 376 -19.10 -11.67 -6.63
N VAL A 377 -17.90 -11.67 -7.23
CA VAL A 377 -17.74 -12.00 -8.66
C VAL A 377 -18.00 -13.49 -8.91
N PHE A 378 -17.58 -14.37 -7.99
CA PHE A 378 -17.87 -15.80 -8.08
C PHE A 378 -19.38 -16.08 -8.01
N ALA A 379 -20.13 -15.32 -7.19
CA ALA A 379 -21.59 -15.41 -7.16
C ALA A 379 -22.25 -14.97 -8.50
N LEU A 380 -21.54 -14.21 -9.33
CA LEU A 380 -21.95 -13.79 -10.65
C LEU A 380 -21.29 -14.60 -11.78
N ALA A 381 -20.54 -15.67 -11.44
CA ALA A 381 -19.69 -16.39 -12.40
C ALA A 381 -20.46 -16.86 -13.64
N ASP A 382 -21.66 -17.43 -13.49
CA ASP A 382 -22.47 -17.92 -14.61
C ASP A 382 -22.80 -16.78 -15.60
N LYS A 383 -23.18 -15.60 -15.09
CA LYS A 383 -23.46 -14.42 -15.93
C LYS A 383 -22.21 -13.92 -16.67
N VAL A 384 -21.08 -13.88 -15.97
CA VAL A 384 -19.80 -13.44 -16.56
C VAL A 384 -19.36 -14.44 -17.65
N VAL A 385 -19.42 -15.73 -17.36
CA VAL A 385 -19.06 -16.81 -18.29
C VAL A 385 -19.97 -16.79 -19.51
N ASP A 386 -21.28 -16.64 -19.35
CA ASP A 386 -22.24 -16.54 -20.45
C ASP A 386 -21.98 -15.29 -21.29
N ALA A 387 -21.67 -14.15 -20.68
CA ALA A 387 -21.32 -12.92 -21.38
C ALA A 387 -20.02 -13.06 -22.20
N VAL A 388 -19.03 -13.79 -21.71
CA VAL A 388 -17.79 -14.08 -22.44
C VAL A 388 -18.06 -15.06 -23.57
N LYS A 389 -18.79 -16.16 -23.32
CA LYS A 389 -19.10 -17.17 -24.34
C LYS A 389 -19.98 -16.64 -25.49
N SER A 390 -20.89 -15.72 -25.18
CA SER A 390 -21.72 -15.05 -26.18
C SER A 390 -20.98 -13.94 -26.95
N GLY A 391 -19.77 -13.57 -26.52
CA GLY A 391 -19.01 -12.44 -27.08
C GLY A 391 -19.53 -11.07 -26.66
N ALA A 392 -20.42 -10.99 -25.66
CA ALA A 392 -20.86 -9.73 -25.08
C ALA A 392 -19.71 -9.07 -24.28
N ILE A 393 -18.87 -9.86 -23.61
CA ILE A 393 -17.59 -9.44 -23.04
C ILE A 393 -16.49 -10.10 -23.87
N LYS A 394 -15.64 -9.30 -24.52
CA LYS A 394 -14.52 -9.80 -25.30
C LYS A 394 -13.18 -9.71 -24.57
N LYS A 395 -12.99 -8.69 -23.76
CA LYS A 395 -11.75 -8.48 -23.00
C LYS A 395 -12.00 -7.92 -21.60
N PHE A 396 -11.12 -8.26 -20.70
CA PHE A 396 -10.97 -7.62 -19.41
C PHE A 396 -9.69 -6.79 -19.41
N VAL A 397 -9.72 -5.65 -18.76
CA VAL A 397 -8.54 -4.83 -18.50
C VAL A 397 -8.38 -4.68 -16.99
N VAL A 398 -7.31 -5.22 -16.43
CA VAL A 398 -6.91 -4.95 -15.06
C VAL A 398 -6.24 -3.58 -15.05
N MET A 399 -6.98 -2.59 -14.61
CA MET A 399 -6.51 -1.22 -14.36
C MET A 399 -6.58 -0.99 -12.88
N GLY A 400 -5.48 -1.20 -12.17
CA GLY A 400 -5.45 -1.11 -10.71
C GLY A 400 -4.20 -0.43 -10.21
N GLY A 401 -4.11 -0.32 -8.89
CA GLY A 401 -2.95 0.22 -8.19
C GLY A 401 -3.15 1.65 -7.68
N CYS A 402 -2.12 2.47 -7.78
CA CYS A 402 -2.08 3.79 -7.19
C CYS A 402 -2.49 4.91 -8.15
N ASP A 403 -2.93 6.04 -7.59
CA ASP A 403 -2.99 7.32 -8.30
C ASP A 403 -1.85 8.25 -7.83
N GLY A 404 -1.75 9.46 -8.38
CA GLY A 404 -0.72 10.44 -8.03
C GLY A 404 -0.91 11.78 -8.75
N ARG A 405 0.01 12.71 -8.45
CA ARG A 405 -0.10 14.12 -8.87
C ARG A 405 0.27 14.39 -10.31
N MET A 406 1.02 13.50 -10.96
CA MET A 406 1.53 13.75 -12.30
C MET A 406 0.40 13.80 -13.34
N LYS A 407 0.40 14.86 -14.17
CA LYS A 407 -0.59 15.04 -15.23
C LYS A 407 -0.60 13.87 -16.23
N SER A 408 0.53 13.19 -16.43
CA SER A 408 0.63 11.99 -17.27
C SER A 408 -0.32 10.87 -16.87
N ARG A 409 -0.85 10.89 -15.63
CA ARG A 409 -1.86 9.93 -15.15
C ARG A 409 -3.27 10.16 -15.74
N ASP A 410 -3.48 11.26 -16.46
CA ASP A 410 -4.70 11.45 -17.25
C ASP A 410 -4.83 10.39 -18.35
N TYR A 411 -3.72 9.76 -18.73
CA TYR A 411 -3.68 8.56 -19.58
C TYR A 411 -4.72 7.51 -19.15
N TYR A 412 -4.83 7.18 -17.85
CA TYR A 412 -5.75 6.16 -17.38
C TYR A 412 -7.22 6.54 -17.57
N THR A 413 -7.56 7.81 -17.43
CA THR A 413 -8.91 8.32 -17.72
C THR A 413 -9.22 8.23 -19.22
N GLU A 414 -8.30 8.69 -20.06
CA GLU A 414 -8.49 8.69 -21.52
C GLU A 414 -8.47 7.26 -22.10
N PHE A 415 -7.62 6.39 -21.56
CA PHE A 415 -7.62 4.97 -21.92
C PHE A 415 -8.95 4.29 -21.57
N ALA A 416 -9.49 4.53 -20.37
CA ALA A 416 -10.80 3.99 -19.98
C ALA A 416 -11.94 4.47 -20.90
N LYS A 417 -11.92 5.73 -21.31
CA LYS A 417 -12.89 6.30 -22.28
C LYS A 417 -12.77 5.69 -23.67
N ALA A 418 -11.55 5.32 -24.09
CA ALA A 418 -11.27 4.75 -25.40
C ALA A 418 -11.66 3.26 -25.51
N LEU A 419 -11.87 2.57 -24.38
CA LEU A 419 -12.23 1.15 -24.37
C LEU A 419 -13.56 0.86 -25.09
N ALA A 420 -13.57 -0.17 -25.93
CA ALA A 420 -14.76 -0.64 -26.60
C ALA A 420 -15.88 -1.04 -25.62
N PRO A 421 -17.18 -0.95 -26.02
CA PRO A 421 -18.30 -1.26 -25.13
C PRO A 421 -18.35 -2.71 -24.62
N ASP A 422 -17.63 -3.63 -25.24
CA ASP A 422 -17.52 -5.05 -24.89
C ASP A 422 -16.31 -5.35 -23.98
N THR A 423 -15.74 -4.31 -23.34
CA THR A 423 -14.59 -4.43 -22.45
C THR A 423 -14.97 -4.05 -21.02
N VAL A 424 -14.54 -4.87 -20.05
CA VAL A 424 -14.75 -4.66 -18.61
C VAL A 424 -13.43 -4.30 -17.93
N ILE A 425 -13.46 -3.28 -17.08
CA ILE A 425 -12.33 -2.88 -16.23
C ILE A 425 -12.46 -3.60 -14.87
N LEU A 426 -11.41 -4.31 -14.50
CA LEU A 426 -11.22 -4.87 -13.16
C LEU A 426 -10.25 -3.96 -12.40
N THR A 427 -10.63 -3.45 -11.23
CA THR A 427 -9.81 -2.48 -10.51
C THR A 427 -9.75 -2.72 -9.00
N ALA A 428 -8.65 -2.30 -8.39
CA ALA A 428 -8.43 -2.17 -6.95
C ALA A 428 -7.42 -1.05 -6.71
N GLY A 429 -7.54 -0.35 -5.58
CA GLY A 429 -6.63 0.76 -5.23
C GLY A 429 -7.10 2.13 -5.74
N CYS A 430 -6.31 3.17 -5.49
CA CYS A 430 -6.65 4.56 -5.83
C CYS A 430 -6.77 4.86 -7.32
N ALA A 431 -6.17 4.04 -8.19
CA ALA A 431 -6.26 4.23 -9.64
C ALA A 431 -7.72 4.30 -10.12
N LYS A 432 -8.65 3.63 -9.41
CA LYS A 432 -10.09 3.66 -9.69
C LYS A 432 -10.67 5.06 -9.86
N TYR A 433 -10.17 6.04 -9.13
CA TYR A 433 -10.67 7.42 -9.19
C TYR A 433 -10.46 8.11 -10.54
N LYS A 434 -9.64 7.55 -11.41
CA LYS A 434 -9.48 8.01 -12.80
C LYS A 434 -10.67 7.62 -13.69
N TYR A 435 -11.50 6.64 -13.29
CA TYR A 435 -12.58 6.13 -14.13
C TYR A 435 -13.84 5.65 -13.39
N ASN A 436 -13.86 5.52 -12.06
CA ASN A 436 -15.04 5.01 -11.34
C ASN A 436 -16.24 5.98 -11.32
N LYS A 437 -16.03 7.24 -11.69
CA LYS A 437 -17.09 8.26 -11.85
C LYS A 437 -17.45 8.52 -13.33
N LEU A 438 -16.83 7.81 -14.27
CA LEU A 438 -17.20 7.86 -15.67
C LEU A 438 -18.46 7.03 -15.91
N ASN A 439 -19.37 7.52 -16.76
CA ASN A 439 -20.52 6.74 -17.21
C ASN A 439 -20.10 5.86 -18.38
N LEU A 440 -19.53 4.69 -18.08
CA LEU A 440 -19.11 3.72 -19.10
C LEU A 440 -20.24 2.72 -19.46
N GLY A 441 -21.35 2.72 -18.71
CA GLY A 441 -22.48 1.81 -18.92
C GLY A 441 -22.27 0.42 -18.34
N ASP A 442 -23.06 -0.53 -18.80
CA ASP A 442 -23.07 -1.93 -18.39
C ASP A 442 -23.15 -2.90 -19.60
N ILE A 443 -22.87 -4.17 -19.34
CA ILE A 443 -23.02 -5.27 -20.30
C ILE A 443 -23.98 -6.29 -19.68
N GLY A 444 -25.26 -6.27 -20.12
CA GLY A 444 -26.26 -7.19 -19.56
C GLY A 444 -26.51 -7.05 -18.07
N GLY A 445 -26.37 -5.83 -17.53
CA GLY A 445 -26.49 -5.52 -16.11
C GLY A 445 -25.20 -5.73 -15.29
N ILE A 446 -24.08 -6.04 -15.95
CA ILE A 446 -22.74 -6.07 -15.33
C ILE A 446 -22.08 -4.71 -15.58
N PRO A 447 -21.78 -3.90 -14.56
CA PRO A 447 -21.07 -2.64 -14.76
C PRO A 447 -19.73 -2.86 -15.47
N ARG A 448 -19.35 -1.91 -16.31
CA ARG A 448 -18.05 -1.99 -17.01
C ARG A 448 -16.85 -1.63 -16.13
N VAL A 449 -17.06 -1.16 -14.91
CA VAL A 449 -16.02 -0.96 -13.89
C VAL A 449 -16.37 -1.81 -12.69
N LEU A 450 -15.56 -2.83 -12.41
CA LEU A 450 -15.70 -3.73 -11.28
C LEU A 450 -14.61 -3.41 -10.25
N ASP A 451 -14.97 -2.63 -9.23
CA ASP A 451 -14.08 -2.25 -8.15
C ASP A 451 -14.08 -3.30 -7.04
N ALA A 452 -12.97 -4.02 -6.90
CA ALA A 452 -12.79 -5.04 -5.87
C ALA A 452 -12.52 -4.46 -4.48
N GLY A 453 -11.93 -3.26 -4.38
CA GLY A 453 -11.61 -2.69 -3.08
C GLY A 453 -10.31 -1.89 -3.00
N GLN A 454 -9.62 -2.01 -1.86
CA GLN A 454 -8.32 -1.37 -1.60
C GLN A 454 -7.20 -2.00 -2.45
N CYS A 455 -6.00 -1.44 -2.40
CA CYS A 455 -4.86 -1.98 -3.17
C CYS A 455 -4.53 -3.44 -2.81
N ASN A 456 -4.72 -3.88 -1.56
CA ASN A 456 -4.58 -5.28 -1.16
C ASN A 456 -5.64 -6.21 -1.80
N ASP A 457 -6.79 -5.69 -2.21
CA ASP A 457 -7.82 -6.43 -2.94
C ASP A 457 -7.42 -6.73 -4.40
N SER A 458 -6.20 -6.36 -4.80
CA SER A 458 -5.52 -6.98 -5.96
C SER A 458 -5.45 -8.51 -5.83
N TYR A 459 -5.49 -9.03 -4.60
CA TYR A 459 -5.70 -10.46 -4.33
C TYR A 459 -6.99 -10.98 -4.95
N SER A 460 -8.09 -10.28 -4.77
CA SER A 460 -9.37 -10.62 -5.45
C SER A 460 -9.24 -10.65 -6.97
N LEU A 461 -8.52 -9.69 -7.56
CA LEU A 461 -8.31 -9.66 -9.01
C LEU A 461 -7.51 -10.87 -9.49
N ALA A 462 -6.49 -11.30 -8.73
CA ALA A 462 -5.74 -12.51 -9.02
C ALA A 462 -6.60 -13.77 -8.90
N LEU A 463 -7.42 -13.88 -7.86
CA LEU A 463 -8.35 -15.02 -7.68
C LEU A 463 -9.40 -15.07 -8.78
N ILE A 464 -9.94 -13.94 -9.24
CA ILE A 464 -10.87 -13.86 -10.37
C ILE A 464 -10.19 -14.37 -11.64
N ALA A 465 -8.96 -13.95 -11.93
CA ALA A 465 -8.21 -14.42 -13.09
C ALA A 465 -7.94 -15.94 -13.03
N LEU A 466 -7.52 -16.45 -11.88
CA LEU A 466 -7.32 -17.89 -11.66
C LEU A 466 -8.63 -18.69 -11.84
N LYS A 467 -9.74 -18.15 -11.36
CA LYS A 467 -11.06 -18.79 -11.53
C LYS A 467 -11.51 -18.80 -12.97
N LEU A 468 -11.31 -17.71 -13.70
CA LEU A 468 -11.59 -17.65 -15.14
C LEU A 468 -10.73 -18.67 -15.92
N LYS A 469 -9.44 -18.77 -15.59
CA LYS A 469 -8.54 -19.80 -16.15
C LYS A 469 -9.11 -21.21 -15.95
N GLU A 470 -9.52 -21.55 -14.71
CA GLU A 470 -10.12 -22.84 -14.37
C GLU A 470 -11.40 -23.10 -15.19
N VAL A 471 -12.34 -22.15 -15.19
CA VAL A 471 -13.65 -22.29 -15.85
C VAL A 471 -13.53 -22.43 -17.37
N PHE A 472 -12.55 -21.75 -17.98
CA PHE A 472 -12.29 -21.88 -19.43
C PHE A 472 -11.38 -23.06 -19.79
N GLY A 473 -10.86 -23.79 -18.78
CA GLY A 473 -10.00 -24.97 -19.00
C GLY A 473 -8.66 -24.62 -19.64
N LEU A 474 -8.11 -23.46 -19.31
CA LEU A 474 -6.83 -22.99 -19.85
C LEU A 474 -5.66 -23.49 -18.99
N ASP A 475 -4.54 -23.81 -19.61
CA ASP A 475 -3.33 -24.25 -18.93
C ASP A 475 -2.48 -23.06 -18.45
N ASP A 476 -2.46 -21.95 -19.18
CA ASP A 476 -1.72 -20.73 -18.84
C ASP A 476 -2.68 -19.57 -18.53
N ILE A 477 -2.41 -18.82 -17.45
CA ILE A 477 -3.17 -17.61 -17.08
C ILE A 477 -3.06 -16.53 -18.17
N ASN A 478 -1.99 -16.54 -18.95
CA ASN A 478 -1.72 -15.58 -20.01
C ASN A 478 -2.54 -15.83 -21.28
N ASP A 479 -3.24 -16.98 -21.38
CA ASP A 479 -4.19 -17.25 -22.45
C ASP A 479 -5.58 -16.62 -22.23
N LEU A 480 -5.81 -16.06 -21.02
CA LEU A 480 -7.02 -15.30 -20.74
C LEU A 480 -7.08 -14.00 -21.55
N PRO A 481 -8.28 -13.55 -21.94
CA PRO A 481 -8.47 -12.26 -22.62
C PRO A 481 -8.35 -11.09 -21.63
N ILE A 482 -7.25 -11.06 -20.86
CA ILE A 482 -6.97 -10.05 -19.84
C ILE A 482 -5.75 -9.23 -20.25
N ILE A 483 -5.90 -7.91 -20.18
CA ILE A 483 -4.82 -6.93 -20.36
C ILE A 483 -4.48 -6.37 -18.99
N TYR A 484 -3.18 -6.26 -18.67
CA TYR A 484 -2.69 -5.69 -17.41
C TYR A 484 -2.08 -4.31 -17.67
N ASN A 485 -2.78 -3.26 -17.24
CA ASN A 485 -2.37 -1.86 -17.38
C ASN A 485 -2.37 -1.22 -15.98
N ILE A 486 -1.25 -1.37 -15.27
CA ILE A 486 -1.13 -1.12 -13.83
C ILE A 486 -0.53 0.25 -13.57
N ALA A 487 -1.19 1.03 -12.72
CA ALA A 487 -0.67 2.28 -12.18
C ALA A 487 0.06 2.03 -10.86
N TRP A 488 1.29 2.51 -10.71
CA TRP A 488 2.01 2.39 -9.45
C TRP A 488 2.45 3.75 -8.90
N TYR A 489 2.64 3.80 -7.59
CA TYR A 489 3.17 4.98 -6.91
C TYR A 489 4.14 4.60 -5.78
N GLU A 490 3.77 3.64 -4.93
CA GLU A 490 4.52 3.31 -3.73
C GLU A 490 4.64 1.78 -3.50
N GLN A 491 5.18 1.39 -2.37
CA GLN A 491 5.71 0.07 -2.10
C GLN A 491 4.65 -1.05 -2.08
N LYS A 492 3.39 -0.73 -1.77
CA LYS A 492 2.32 -1.73 -1.87
C LYS A 492 2.09 -2.18 -3.32
N ALA A 493 2.25 -1.27 -4.29
CA ALA A 493 2.21 -1.66 -5.70
C ALA A 493 3.42 -2.54 -6.10
N VAL A 494 4.57 -2.35 -5.46
CA VAL A 494 5.75 -3.20 -5.71
C VAL A 494 5.48 -4.64 -5.30
N ILE A 495 4.96 -4.88 -4.09
CA ILE A 495 4.67 -6.25 -3.66
C ILE A 495 3.56 -6.91 -4.51
N VAL A 496 2.56 -6.15 -4.94
CA VAL A 496 1.52 -6.66 -5.87
C VAL A 496 2.14 -7.07 -7.20
N LEU A 497 3.03 -6.26 -7.77
CA LEU A 497 3.74 -6.62 -9.01
C LEU A 497 4.54 -7.92 -8.81
N LEU A 498 5.34 -8.02 -7.74
CA LEU A 498 6.13 -9.22 -7.47
C LEU A 498 5.23 -10.46 -7.29
N ALA A 499 4.08 -10.31 -6.65
CA ALA A 499 3.09 -11.39 -6.51
C ALA A 499 2.55 -11.85 -7.88
N LEU A 500 2.24 -10.92 -8.77
CA LEU A 500 1.79 -11.24 -10.14
C LEU A 500 2.89 -11.99 -10.93
N LEU A 501 4.15 -11.56 -10.81
CA LEU A 501 5.28 -12.24 -11.44
C LEU A 501 5.44 -13.67 -10.90
N TYR A 502 5.32 -13.86 -9.58
CA TYR A 502 5.35 -15.20 -8.96
C TYR A 502 4.22 -16.09 -9.48
N LEU A 503 3.02 -15.55 -9.68
CA LEU A 503 1.86 -16.27 -10.25
C LEU A 503 2.00 -16.55 -11.76
N GLY A 504 3.10 -16.12 -12.38
CA GLY A 504 3.38 -16.35 -13.80
C GLY A 504 2.67 -15.39 -14.76
N VAL A 505 2.10 -14.29 -14.25
CA VAL A 505 1.48 -13.26 -15.10
C VAL A 505 2.55 -12.54 -15.90
N LYS A 506 2.31 -12.36 -17.20
CA LYS A 506 3.21 -11.72 -18.16
C LYS A 506 2.54 -10.53 -18.85
N ASN A 507 3.34 -9.80 -19.62
CA ASN A 507 2.89 -8.67 -20.45
C ASN A 507 2.18 -7.58 -19.64
N ILE A 508 2.71 -7.26 -18.46
CA ILE A 508 2.18 -6.22 -17.59
C ILE A 508 2.74 -4.87 -18.02
N HIS A 509 1.86 -3.93 -18.38
CA HIS A 509 2.20 -2.53 -18.60
C HIS A 509 2.13 -1.76 -17.31
N VAL A 510 3.22 -1.05 -16.97
CA VAL A 510 3.40 -0.37 -15.70
C VAL A 510 3.60 1.12 -15.96
N GLY A 511 2.77 1.94 -15.38
CA GLY A 511 2.82 3.39 -15.59
C GLY A 511 2.62 4.22 -14.33
N PRO A 512 2.79 5.55 -14.47
CA PRO A 512 3.14 6.31 -15.68
C PRO A 512 4.61 6.22 -16.11
N THR A 513 5.49 5.67 -15.28
CA THR A 513 6.92 5.40 -15.59
C THR A 513 7.31 4.07 -14.97
N LEU A 514 8.34 3.44 -15.50
CA LEU A 514 8.99 2.32 -14.82
C LEU A 514 9.65 2.80 -13.51
N PRO A 515 9.82 1.94 -12.51
CA PRO A 515 10.48 2.29 -11.26
C PRO A 515 11.93 2.75 -11.44
N ALA A 516 12.27 3.90 -10.84
CA ALA A 516 13.62 4.47 -10.92
C ALA A 516 14.70 3.60 -10.24
N PHE A 517 14.31 2.69 -9.37
CA PHE A 517 15.23 1.77 -8.69
C PHE A 517 15.58 0.53 -9.51
N LEU A 518 15.01 0.36 -10.70
CA LEU A 518 15.39 -0.73 -11.61
C LEU A 518 16.60 -0.31 -12.43
N SER A 519 17.72 -1.04 -12.30
CA SER A 519 18.86 -0.87 -13.18
C SER A 519 18.52 -1.31 -14.61
N PRO A 520 19.30 -0.89 -15.61
CA PRO A 520 19.10 -1.34 -17.00
C PRO A 520 19.11 -2.86 -17.16
N ASN A 521 20.00 -3.56 -16.46
CA ASN A 521 20.10 -5.02 -16.53
C ASN A 521 18.91 -5.70 -15.83
N VAL A 522 18.50 -5.22 -14.65
CA VAL A 522 17.31 -5.75 -13.96
C VAL A 522 16.04 -5.47 -14.79
N THR A 523 15.92 -4.29 -15.38
CA THR A 523 14.82 -3.98 -16.31
C THR A 523 14.81 -4.95 -17.49
N LYS A 524 15.98 -5.24 -18.07
CA LYS A 524 16.09 -6.20 -19.18
C LYS A 524 15.61 -7.60 -18.76
N VAL A 525 15.97 -8.07 -17.57
CA VAL A 525 15.48 -9.38 -17.05
C VAL A 525 13.97 -9.38 -16.93
N LEU A 526 13.35 -8.30 -16.44
CA LEU A 526 11.89 -8.19 -16.33
C LEU A 526 11.20 -8.16 -17.70
N VAL A 527 11.79 -7.47 -18.67
CA VAL A 527 11.27 -7.43 -20.04
C VAL A 527 11.39 -8.80 -20.70
N ASP A 528 12.58 -9.40 -20.71
CA ASP A 528 12.86 -10.64 -21.42
C ASP A 528 12.08 -11.84 -20.85
N ASN A 529 11.92 -11.93 -19.53
CA ASN A 529 11.29 -13.09 -18.89
C ASN A 529 9.79 -12.93 -18.65
N PHE A 530 9.31 -11.70 -18.44
CA PHE A 530 7.94 -11.43 -18.03
C PHE A 530 7.17 -10.49 -18.98
N GLY A 531 7.83 -9.90 -19.97
CA GLY A 531 7.20 -8.97 -20.88
C GLY A 531 6.76 -7.66 -20.21
N ILE A 532 7.43 -7.24 -19.13
CA ILE A 532 7.13 -5.96 -18.47
C ILE A 532 7.44 -4.82 -19.43
N ALA A 533 6.50 -3.89 -19.56
CA ALA A 533 6.64 -2.71 -20.41
C ALA A 533 6.15 -1.44 -19.68
N GLY A 534 6.63 -0.28 -20.13
CA GLY A 534 6.02 1.00 -19.78
C GLY A 534 4.74 1.23 -20.61
N ILE A 535 3.87 2.14 -20.15
CA ILE A 535 2.75 2.61 -20.96
C ILE A 535 3.25 3.54 -22.08
N GLY A 536 2.57 3.48 -23.23
CA GLY A 536 2.75 4.40 -24.37
C GLY A 536 1.76 5.57 -24.34
N THR A 537 1.39 6.07 -25.51
CA THR A 537 0.20 6.90 -25.67
C THR A 537 -1.06 6.05 -25.66
N VAL A 538 -2.22 6.66 -25.42
CA VAL A 538 -3.49 5.92 -25.46
C VAL A 538 -3.70 5.25 -26.81
N GLU A 539 -3.37 5.93 -27.91
CA GLU A 539 -3.52 5.43 -29.28
C GLU A 539 -2.61 4.22 -29.53
N GLU A 540 -1.33 4.30 -29.14
CA GLU A 540 -0.35 3.22 -29.27
C GLU A 540 -0.78 1.99 -28.47
N ASP A 541 -1.20 2.18 -27.22
CA ASP A 541 -1.59 1.07 -26.35
C ASP A 541 -2.96 0.48 -26.77
N MET A 542 -3.90 1.28 -27.29
CA MET A 542 -5.14 0.78 -27.86
C MET A 542 -4.89 -0.08 -29.11
N GLU A 543 -3.96 0.34 -29.98
CA GLU A 543 -3.57 -0.47 -31.14
C GLU A 543 -2.86 -1.76 -30.70
N LEU A 544 -1.95 -1.68 -29.72
CA LEU A 544 -1.23 -2.84 -29.20
C LEU A 544 -2.15 -3.90 -28.57
N PHE A 545 -3.14 -3.46 -27.80
CA PHE A 545 -4.00 -4.38 -27.03
C PHE A 545 -5.24 -4.87 -27.79
N PHE A 546 -5.71 -4.11 -28.78
CA PHE A 546 -7.00 -4.36 -29.44
C PHE A 546 -6.91 -4.39 -30.98
N GLY A 547 -5.77 -3.98 -31.55
CA GLY A 547 -5.49 -3.93 -33.00
C GLY A 547 -5.25 -5.26 -33.70
#